data_8fb778449476b2832769400e02404109
#
_entry.id   8fb778449476b2832769400e02404109
#
_cell.length_a   1.000
_cell.length_b   1.000
_cell.length_c   1.000
_cell.angle_alpha   90.00
_cell.angle_beta   90.00
_cell.angle_gamma   90.00
#
_symmetry.space_group_name_H-M   'P 1'
#
loop_
_entity.id
_entity.type
_entity.pdbx_description
1 polymer ?
#
loop_
_entity_poly.entity_id
_entity_poly.type
_entity_poly.pdbx_seq_one_letter_code
_entity_poly.pdbx_strand_id
1 'polypeptide(L)'
;MVAAAQVSIDYSVGLLCNAGKGDFAPYYIASNSGGVATSASSGLLRAGAFIPMDYNRRFSFAAGIDLVGGAAKGVDYLTDNGTVSLKPSSFFIQQAYAEIKYRRVFLSVGMKERNSFLHNPRLSSGDFVEGNNARPIPQVRLGFIDFVDVPFTNYWLQIQAEYSFGKSTDSKWLRNHICSRNNLGLTTGWFYSYKRFFFRSDPAMPFSVTVGMQNAVQIGGDYTYLYYGYVENPVAKKLKLTFKSFLHTIIPSSGNAPGNAEYYDGNSIGSWDFLARYRLPSGDCIKAYFQFPFEDGSGIGKLNGFDGVYGIEYSSESHQAVSGAVLEYIDFRNQSGPMHYAAGMVTGAAGLGSATGADDYYNNFQYNGYMHHGMAIGSPFIKSTIYNTDGYMRIADNRIVGFHFGLSGYLSQKVDYRALFSYRRSLGTPIVPAVERRTDTSMLLEANCRDIFTSGLSLNAKIAFDSGTLYGDNFGAMIGINYSGNLSFGK
;
A
#
# COMPACT_ATOMS: atom_id res chain seq x y z
N MET A 1 -6.13 11.27 -44.78
CA MET A 1 -5.15 10.23 -44.38
C MET A 1 -5.20 10.08 -42.88
N VAL A 2 -5.74 8.97 -42.38
CA VAL A 2 -5.63 8.63 -40.98
C VAL A 2 -4.20 8.17 -40.78
N ALA A 3 -3.37 8.96 -40.11
CA ALA A 3 -2.03 8.54 -39.76
C ALA A 3 -2.17 7.27 -38.90
N ALA A 4 -1.64 6.16 -39.40
CA ALA A 4 -1.58 4.93 -38.62
C ALA A 4 -0.85 5.24 -37.31
N ALA A 5 -1.51 5.02 -36.19
CA ALA A 5 -0.92 5.26 -34.88
C ALA A 5 0.23 4.26 -34.69
N GLN A 6 1.46 4.75 -34.60
CA GLN A 6 2.60 3.93 -34.24
C GLN A 6 2.35 3.38 -32.82
N VAL A 7 2.28 2.06 -32.69
CA VAL A 7 2.15 1.37 -31.40
C VAL A 7 3.54 0.93 -30.96
N SER A 8 3.92 1.32 -29.75
CA SER A 8 5.17 0.93 -29.12
C SER A 8 4.86 -0.06 -27.99
N ILE A 9 5.58 -1.15 -27.93
CA ILE A 9 5.49 -2.14 -26.86
C ILE A 9 6.82 -2.18 -26.12
N ASP A 10 6.81 -1.77 -24.86
CA ASP A 10 7.93 -1.95 -23.95
C ASP A 10 7.85 -3.36 -23.36
N TYR A 11 8.94 -4.11 -23.41
CA TYR A 11 9.00 -5.42 -22.80
C TYR A 11 10.17 -5.53 -21.83
N SER A 12 10.03 -6.40 -20.85
CA SER A 12 11.08 -6.72 -19.88
C SER A 12 11.06 -8.19 -19.53
N VAL A 13 12.22 -8.77 -19.35
CA VAL A 13 12.41 -10.12 -18.79
C VAL A 13 13.51 -10.05 -17.76
N GLY A 14 13.21 -10.47 -16.53
CA GLY A 14 14.15 -10.39 -15.43
C GLY A 14 14.17 -11.67 -14.59
N LEU A 15 15.35 -11.98 -14.07
CA LEU A 15 15.58 -13.01 -13.07
C LEU A 15 15.89 -12.32 -11.75
N LEU A 16 15.15 -12.66 -10.70
CA LEU A 16 15.32 -12.17 -9.34
C LEU A 16 15.68 -13.35 -8.45
N CYS A 17 16.84 -13.30 -7.85
CA CYS A 17 17.29 -14.32 -6.90
C CYS A 17 17.58 -13.64 -5.56
N ASN A 18 16.91 -14.08 -4.50
CA ASN A 18 17.26 -13.68 -3.14
C ASN A 18 17.62 -14.90 -2.31
N ALA A 19 18.59 -14.71 -1.42
CA ALA A 19 19.02 -15.68 -0.45
C ALA A 19 19.26 -14.97 0.89
N GLY A 20 18.78 -15.58 1.96
CA GLY A 20 18.89 -14.99 3.29
C GLY A 20 18.73 -15.98 4.41
N LYS A 21 19.02 -15.49 5.62
CA LYS A 21 18.76 -16.17 6.90
C LYS A 21 17.40 -15.72 7.41
N GLY A 22 16.64 -16.64 7.97
CA GLY A 22 15.30 -16.43 8.50
C GLY A 22 14.25 -17.17 7.69
N ASP A 23 13.00 -16.88 7.96
CA ASP A 23 11.85 -17.44 7.26
C ASP A 23 11.36 -16.50 6.16
N PHE A 24 11.43 -15.20 6.41
CA PHE A 24 10.98 -14.14 5.52
C PHE A 24 12.16 -13.37 4.94
N ALA A 25 11.97 -12.76 3.80
CA ALA A 25 12.89 -11.77 3.28
C ALA A 25 13.00 -10.60 4.26
N PRO A 26 14.19 -9.98 4.42
CA PRO A 26 14.32 -8.77 5.20
C PRO A 26 13.30 -7.70 4.78
N TYR A 27 12.88 -6.90 5.74
CA TYR A 27 11.83 -5.88 5.58
C TYR A 27 11.92 -5.10 4.27
N TYR A 28 13.08 -4.56 3.92
CA TYR A 28 13.23 -3.74 2.72
C TYR A 28 13.35 -4.51 1.40
N ILE A 29 13.55 -5.82 1.43
CA ILE A 29 13.42 -6.66 0.23
C ILE A 29 11.94 -6.93 -0.05
N ALA A 30 11.14 -7.16 0.98
CA ALA A 30 9.71 -7.45 0.87
C ALA A 30 8.83 -6.20 0.70
N SER A 31 9.17 -5.09 1.39
CA SER A 31 8.35 -3.87 1.43
C SER A 31 8.33 -3.12 0.12
N ASN A 32 7.17 -2.51 -0.20
CA ASN A 32 6.96 -1.67 -1.38
C ASN A 32 7.41 -2.33 -2.70
N SER A 33 7.28 -3.67 -2.78
CA SER A 33 7.70 -4.48 -3.93
C SER A 33 6.57 -5.33 -4.52
N GLY A 34 5.32 -4.91 -4.33
CA GLY A 34 4.14 -5.59 -4.87
C GLY A 34 3.91 -7.00 -4.30
N GLY A 35 4.45 -7.32 -3.12
CA GLY A 35 4.33 -8.65 -2.51
C GLY A 35 5.01 -9.77 -3.31
N VAL A 36 6.02 -9.45 -4.13
CA VAL A 36 6.67 -10.42 -5.03
C VAL A 36 7.68 -11.30 -4.28
N ALA A 37 8.59 -10.69 -3.50
CA ALA A 37 9.70 -11.40 -2.85
C ALA A 37 9.54 -11.36 -1.33
N THR A 38 8.71 -12.24 -0.77
CA THR A 38 8.40 -12.28 0.67
C THR A 38 9.15 -13.37 1.44
N SER A 39 9.63 -14.42 0.77
CA SER A 39 10.37 -15.52 1.38
C SER A 39 11.87 -15.19 1.52
N ALA A 40 12.53 -15.70 2.54
CA ALA A 40 13.98 -15.52 2.76
C ALA A 40 14.83 -15.96 1.58
N SER A 41 14.38 -16.98 0.83
CA SER A 41 15.08 -17.46 -0.35
C SER A 41 14.11 -17.75 -1.48
N SER A 42 14.37 -17.17 -2.65
CA SER A 42 13.56 -17.41 -3.85
C SER A 42 14.38 -17.18 -5.13
N GLY A 43 13.95 -17.88 -6.19
CA GLY A 43 14.38 -17.64 -7.56
C GLY A 43 13.14 -17.39 -8.42
N LEU A 44 12.98 -16.17 -8.93
CA LEU A 44 11.78 -15.72 -9.63
C LEU A 44 12.13 -15.18 -11.02
N LEU A 45 11.41 -15.62 -12.04
CA LEU A 45 11.41 -15.03 -13.37
C LEU A 45 10.22 -14.06 -13.44
N ARG A 46 10.47 -12.84 -13.88
CA ARG A 46 9.43 -11.83 -14.14
C ARG A 46 9.48 -11.44 -15.62
N ALA A 47 8.34 -11.47 -16.30
CA ALA A 47 8.23 -11.12 -17.71
C ALA A 47 7.03 -10.20 -17.94
N GLY A 48 7.27 -9.05 -18.54
CA GLY A 48 6.24 -8.04 -18.79
C GLY A 48 6.26 -7.50 -20.20
N ALA A 49 5.09 -7.10 -20.70
CA ALA A 49 4.90 -6.36 -21.94
C ALA A 49 3.87 -5.26 -21.73
N PHE A 50 4.19 -4.04 -22.14
CA PHE A 50 3.42 -2.85 -21.83
C PHE A 50 3.30 -1.95 -23.06
N ILE A 51 2.10 -1.46 -23.34
CA ILE A 51 1.85 -0.33 -24.24
C ILE A 51 1.76 0.90 -23.36
N PRO A 52 2.72 1.85 -23.42
CA PRO A 52 2.70 3.04 -22.58
C PRO A 52 1.61 4.02 -23.00
N MET A 53 1.07 4.77 -22.03
CA MET A 53 0.14 5.86 -22.28
C MET A 53 0.86 7.05 -22.92
N ASP A 54 0.38 7.53 -24.05
CA ASP A 54 0.86 8.81 -24.62
C ASP A 54 0.07 9.98 -23.98
N TYR A 55 0.73 10.69 -23.08
CA TYR A 55 0.12 11.80 -22.34
C TYR A 55 -0.06 13.06 -23.22
N ASN A 56 0.65 13.18 -24.33
CA ASN A 56 0.57 14.35 -25.21
C ASN A 56 -0.66 14.30 -26.13
N ARG A 57 -1.17 13.12 -26.45
CA ARG A 57 -2.38 12.97 -27.28
C ARG A 57 -3.63 13.26 -26.48
N ARG A 58 -4.67 13.80 -27.14
CA ARG A 58 -6.00 13.95 -26.51
C ARG A 58 -6.62 12.61 -26.13
N PHE A 59 -6.56 11.65 -27.04
CA PHE A 59 -6.97 10.26 -26.82
C PHE A 59 -5.74 9.37 -26.87
N SER A 60 -5.59 8.51 -25.89
CA SER A 60 -4.55 7.49 -25.84
C SER A 60 -5.04 6.29 -25.06
N PHE A 61 -4.40 5.14 -25.29
CA PHE A 61 -4.64 3.92 -24.54
C PHE A 61 -3.32 3.36 -24.04
N ALA A 62 -3.39 2.56 -22.99
CA ALA A 62 -2.30 1.78 -22.46
C ALA A 62 -2.80 0.38 -22.12
N ALA A 63 -1.93 -0.60 -22.15
CA ALA A 63 -2.23 -1.95 -21.69
C ALA A 63 -0.94 -2.57 -21.15
N GLY A 64 -1.07 -3.52 -20.24
CA GLY A 64 0.09 -4.21 -19.72
C GLY A 64 -0.25 -5.58 -19.18
N ILE A 65 0.69 -6.49 -19.33
CA ILE A 65 0.71 -7.80 -18.68
C ILE A 65 2.08 -8.01 -18.06
N ASP A 66 2.11 -8.55 -16.84
CA ASP A 66 3.32 -8.80 -16.09
C ASP A 66 3.13 -10.10 -15.28
N LEU A 67 3.96 -11.06 -15.55
CA LEU A 67 3.89 -12.42 -15.03
C LEU A 67 5.10 -12.69 -14.15
N VAL A 68 4.87 -13.36 -13.01
CA VAL A 68 5.92 -13.82 -12.12
C VAL A 68 5.82 -15.32 -11.94
N GLY A 69 6.92 -16.01 -12.13
CA GLY A 69 7.01 -17.47 -11.94
C GLY A 69 8.31 -17.86 -11.27
N GLY A 70 8.30 -18.94 -10.49
CA GLY A 70 9.53 -19.44 -9.86
C GLY A 70 9.28 -20.30 -8.63
N ALA A 71 10.30 -20.36 -7.78
CA ALA A 71 10.27 -21.14 -6.55
C ALA A 71 10.75 -20.29 -5.35
N ALA A 72 10.19 -20.58 -4.19
CA ALA A 72 10.55 -19.92 -2.95
C ALA A 72 10.57 -20.92 -1.79
N LYS A 73 11.37 -20.65 -0.77
CA LYS A 73 11.37 -21.40 0.50
C LYS A 73 10.01 -21.29 1.15
N GLY A 74 9.47 -22.37 1.67
CA GLY A 74 8.27 -22.37 2.50
C GLY A 74 8.54 -21.82 3.90
N VAL A 75 7.47 -21.34 4.52
CA VAL A 75 7.43 -20.91 5.92
C VAL A 75 6.43 -21.78 6.66
N ASP A 76 6.74 -22.16 7.87
CA ASP A 76 5.88 -22.99 8.70
C ASP A 76 4.84 -22.11 9.41
N TYR A 77 3.57 -22.38 9.12
CA TYR A 77 2.44 -21.71 9.73
C TYR A 77 1.61 -22.68 10.56
N LEU A 78 1.15 -22.23 11.69
CA LEU A 78 0.08 -22.90 12.44
C LEU A 78 -1.25 -22.65 11.71
N THR A 79 -1.89 -23.73 11.30
CA THR A 79 -3.19 -23.72 10.59
C THR A 79 -4.17 -24.65 11.32
N ASP A 80 -5.41 -24.73 10.84
CA ASP A 80 -6.38 -25.68 11.35
C ASP A 80 -5.95 -27.16 11.18
N ASN A 81 -5.00 -27.41 10.25
CA ASN A 81 -4.42 -28.73 10.00
C ASN A 81 -3.10 -28.97 10.76
N GLY A 82 -2.80 -28.16 11.77
CA GLY A 82 -1.52 -28.16 12.48
C GLY A 82 -0.48 -27.28 11.80
N THR A 83 0.79 -27.51 12.12
CA THR A 83 1.90 -26.78 11.51
C THR A 83 2.16 -27.29 10.09
N VAL A 84 2.01 -26.40 9.12
CA VAL A 84 2.17 -26.70 7.69
C VAL A 84 3.15 -25.75 7.04
N SER A 85 4.08 -26.29 6.25
CA SER A 85 5.02 -25.47 5.47
C SER A 85 4.33 -24.94 4.21
N LEU A 86 4.02 -23.64 4.21
CA LEU A 86 3.35 -22.97 3.10
C LEU A 86 4.36 -22.22 2.24
N LYS A 87 4.30 -22.42 0.93
CA LYS A 87 5.14 -21.73 -0.05
C LYS A 87 4.36 -20.62 -0.72
N PRO A 88 5.00 -19.49 -1.05
CA PRO A 88 4.44 -18.52 -1.98
C PRO A 88 4.04 -19.18 -3.31
N SER A 89 3.05 -18.61 -3.98
CA SER A 89 2.58 -19.12 -5.28
C SER A 89 3.73 -19.18 -6.28
N SER A 90 3.91 -20.33 -6.93
CA SER A 90 4.97 -20.54 -7.92
C SER A 90 4.72 -19.80 -9.25
N PHE A 91 3.50 -19.38 -9.51
CA PHE A 91 3.13 -18.57 -10.66
C PHE A 91 1.95 -17.66 -10.30
N PHE A 92 2.02 -16.40 -10.75
CA PHE A 92 0.93 -15.45 -10.63
C PHE A 92 1.05 -14.30 -11.63
N ILE A 93 -0.09 -13.70 -11.92
CA ILE A 93 -0.18 -12.47 -12.69
C ILE A 93 0.05 -11.32 -11.71
N GLN A 94 1.10 -10.54 -11.89
CA GLN A 94 1.38 -9.36 -11.09
C GLN A 94 0.63 -8.15 -11.60
N GLN A 95 0.56 -7.99 -12.92
CA GLN A 95 -0.22 -6.94 -13.57
C GLN A 95 -0.94 -7.49 -14.80
N ALA A 96 -2.17 -7.08 -15.00
CA ALA A 96 -2.94 -7.28 -16.22
C ALA A 96 -3.99 -6.18 -16.30
N TYR A 97 -3.80 -5.20 -17.17
CA TYR A 97 -4.67 -4.03 -17.23
C TYR A 97 -4.81 -3.46 -18.64
N ALA A 98 -5.89 -2.72 -18.82
CA ALA A 98 -6.11 -1.83 -19.96
C ALA A 98 -6.56 -0.46 -19.46
N GLU A 99 -6.07 0.59 -20.10
CA GLU A 99 -6.38 1.97 -19.75
C GLU A 99 -6.70 2.77 -21.00
N ILE A 100 -7.64 3.68 -20.91
CA ILE A 100 -7.92 4.70 -21.91
C ILE A 100 -7.91 6.07 -21.25
N LYS A 101 -7.49 7.07 -21.99
CA LYS A 101 -7.63 8.47 -21.55
C LYS A 101 -8.23 9.32 -22.65
N TYR A 102 -9.01 10.30 -22.21
CA TYR A 102 -9.43 11.40 -23.06
C TYR A 102 -9.14 12.72 -22.35
N ARG A 103 -8.25 13.53 -22.96
CA ARG A 103 -7.70 14.73 -22.33
C ARG A 103 -7.04 14.40 -20.98
N ARG A 104 -7.62 14.86 -19.87
CA ARG A 104 -7.11 14.69 -18.52
C ARG A 104 -7.78 13.54 -17.76
N VAL A 105 -8.87 12.99 -18.26
CA VAL A 105 -9.64 11.93 -17.63
C VAL A 105 -9.14 10.57 -18.11
N PHE A 106 -8.99 9.60 -17.22
CA PHE A 106 -8.66 8.22 -17.55
C PHE A 106 -9.69 7.24 -16.99
N LEU A 107 -9.79 6.10 -17.66
CA LEU A 107 -10.46 4.90 -17.17
C LEU A 107 -9.45 3.74 -17.27
N SER A 108 -9.27 3.04 -16.17
CA SER A 108 -8.39 1.86 -16.05
C SER A 108 -9.19 0.66 -15.59
N VAL A 109 -8.95 -0.49 -16.16
CA VAL A 109 -9.56 -1.78 -15.75
C VAL A 109 -8.47 -2.82 -15.61
N GLY A 110 -8.45 -3.53 -14.49
CA GLY A 110 -7.53 -4.62 -14.21
C GLY A 110 -6.63 -4.39 -13.01
N MET A 111 -5.56 -5.17 -12.94
CA MET A 111 -4.55 -5.14 -11.86
C MET A 111 -3.33 -4.36 -12.34
N LYS A 112 -2.95 -3.31 -11.62
CA LYS A 112 -1.77 -2.50 -11.93
C LYS A 112 -1.06 -2.12 -10.65
N GLU A 113 0.27 -2.28 -10.61
CA GLU A 113 1.10 -1.75 -9.51
C GLU A 113 0.95 -0.24 -9.44
N ARG A 114 0.76 0.29 -8.23
CA ARG A 114 0.53 1.71 -7.98
C ARG A 114 1.34 2.15 -6.78
N ASN A 115 2.03 3.25 -6.96
CA ASN A 115 2.76 3.90 -5.88
C ASN A 115 1.88 4.97 -5.21
N SER A 116 2.29 5.43 -4.04
CA SER A 116 1.71 6.63 -3.42
C SER A 116 1.68 7.78 -4.41
N PHE A 117 0.63 8.57 -4.35
CA PHE A 117 0.48 9.74 -5.21
C PHE A 117 1.33 10.94 -4.76
N LEU A 118 1.55 11.07 -3.46
CA LEU A 118 2.25 12.22 -2.88
C LEU A 118 3.68 11.89 -2.40
N HIS A 119 3.90 10.68 -1.90
CA HIS A 119 5.16 10.28 -1.29
C HIS A 119 6.14 9.74 -2.32
N ASN A 120 7.41 9.89 -2.06
CA ASN A 120 8.47 9.35 -2.90
C ASN A 120 8.42 7.80 -2.91
N PRO A 121 8.17 7.14 -4.05
CA PRO A 121 7.97 5.69 -4.08
C PRO A 121 9.25 4.89 -3.82
N ARG A 122 10.42 5.52 -3.92
CA ARG A 122 11.71 4.85 -3.72
C ARG A 122 12.29 5.09 -2.33
N LEU A 123 11.99 6.24 -1.71
CA LEU A 123 12.69 6.70 -0.51
C LEU A 123 11.79 6.83 0.72
N SER A 124 10.46 6.95 0.58
CA SER A 124 9.55 7.04 1.73
C SER A 124 9.28 5.69 2.37
N SER A 125 8.80 5.69 3.60
CA SER A 125 8.36 4.50 4.32
C SER A 125 7.09 3.86 3.71
N GLY A 126 6.36 4.60 2.87
CA GLY A 126 5.11 4.17 2.22
C GLY A 126 3.93 5.08 2.56
N ASP A 127 2.79 4.82 1.92
CA ASP A 127 1.53 5.54 2.12
C ASP A 127 0.64 4.79 3.10
N PHE A 128 -0.08 5.51 3.96
CA PHE A 128 -0.96 4.89 4.95
C PHE A 128 -2.18 4.20 4.29
N VAL A 129 -2.71 4.74 3.19
CA VAL A 129 -3.94 4.23 2.58
C VAL A 129 -3.68 3.24 1.44
N GLU A 130 -2.91 3.62 0.44
CA GLU A 130 -2.61 2.74 -0.69
C GLU A 130 -1.17 2.93 -1.17
N GLY A 131 -0.42 1.84 -1.23
CA GLY A 131 0.96 1.80 -1.72
C GLY A 131 1.23 0.58 -2.59
N ASN A 132 2.50 0.39 -2.95
CA ASN A 132 2.96 -0.78 -3.70
C ASN A 132 3.51 -1.88 -2.80
N ASN A 133 2.93 -2.06 -1.60
CA ASN A 133 3.41 -3.07 -0.66
C ASN A 133 2.76 -4.44 -0.90
N ALA A 134 1.45 -4.48 -1.16
CA ALA A 134 0.71 -5.69 -1.46
C ALA A 134 0.61 -5.95 -2.97
N ARG A 135 0.25 -7.18 -3.36
CA ARG A 135 -0.17 -7.48 -4.75
C ARG A 135 -1.32 -6.58 -5.16
N PRO A 136 -1.32 -6.07 -6.41
CA PRO A 136 -2.42 -5.26 -6.89
C PRO A 136 -3.76 -5.99 -6.83
N ILE A 137 -4.80 -5.28 -6.44
CA ILE A 137 -6.19 -5.75 -6.49
C ILE A 137 -6.76 -5.39 -7.87
N PRO A 138 -7.46 -6.30 -8.59
CA PRO A 138 -8.15 -5.96 -9.82
C PRO A 138 -9.27 -4.95 -9.55
N GLN A 139 -9.27 -3.84 -10.30
CA GLN A 139 -10.16 -2.70 -10.09
C GLN A 139 -10.57 -2.04 -11.40
N VAL A 140 -11.70 -1.37 -11.37
CA VAL A 140 -12.05 -0.30 -12.32
C VAL A 140 -11.72 1.02 -11.63
N ARG A 141 -10.93 1.88 -12.28
CA ARG A 141 -10.53 3.21 -11.78
C ARG A 141 -10.91 4.30 -12.77
N LEU A 142 -11.45 5.38 -12.27
CA LEU A 142 -11.82 6.57 -13.03
C LEU A 142 -11.30 7.80 -12.29
N GLY A 143 -10.68 8.73 -13.02
CA GLY A 143 -10.19 9.96 -12.40
C GLY A 143 -9.42 10.86 -13.33
N PHE A 144 -8.78 11.85 -12.76
CA PHE A 144 -7.83 12.69 -13.45
C PHE A 144 -6.42 12.06 -13.40
N ILE A 145 -5.71 12.08 -14.53
CA ILE A 145 -4.35 11.53 -14.62
C ILE A 145 -3.39 12.27 -13.69
N ASP A 146 -3.53 13.59 -13.63
CA ASP A 146 -2.77 14.51 -12.82
C ASP A 146 -3.70 15.66 -12.39
N PHE A 147 -3.18 16.63 -11.70
CA PHE A 147 -3.91 17.84 -11.35
C PHE A 147 -4.43 18.57 -12.59
N VAL A 148 -5.65 19.07 -12.49
CA VAL A 148 -6.31 19.88 -13.53
C VAL A 148 -6.67 21.25 -12.95
N ASP A 149 -6.52 22.28 -13.79
CA ASP A 149 -6.85 23.64 -13.39
C ASP A 149 -8.35 23.79 -13.12
N VAL A 150 -8.69 24.45 -12.02
CA VAL A 150 -10.07 24.80 -11.71
C VAL A 150 -10.46 26.01 -12.57
N PRO A 151 -11.55 25.94 -13.35
CA PRO A 151 -12.04 27.08 -14.12
C PRO A 151 -12.23 28.33 -13.25
N PHE A 152 -11.97 29.50 -13.81
CA PHE A 152 -12.16 30.83 -13.19
C PHE A 152 -11.20 31.16 -12.02
N THR A 153 -10.17 30.35 -11.77
CA THR A 153 -9.19 30.60 -10.70
C THR A 153 -7.88 31.21 -11.20
N ASN A 154 -7.78 31.63 -12.47
CA ASN A 154 -6.55 32.12 -13.08
C ASN A 154 -5.36 31.18 -12.86
N TYR A 155 -5.59 29.86 -12.92
CA TYR A 155 -4.61 28.79 -12.76
C TYR A 155 -3.97 28.66 -11.36
N TRP A 156 -4.40 29.49 -10.37
CA TRP A 156 -3.82 29.41 -9.03
C TRP A 156 -4.29 28.20 -8.22
N LEU A 157 -5.38 27.56 -8.62
CA LEU A 157 -5.95 26.38 -7.95
C LEU A 157 -6.12 25.23 -8.94
N GLN A 158 -5.63 24.08 -8.53
CA GLN A 158 -5.76 22.81 -9.27
C GLN A 158 -6.43 21.76 -8.40
N ILE A 159 -7.13 20.82 -9.03
CA ILE A 159 -7.74 19.66 -8.37
C ILE A 159 -7.26 18.35 -8.99
N GLN A 160 -7.21 17.31 -8.18
CA GLN A 160 -7.07 15.93 -8.60
C GLN A 160 -8.11 15.09 -7.87
N ALA A 161 -8.79 14.22 -8.61
CA ALA A 161 -9.79 13.31 -8.06
C ALA A 161 -9.67 11.94 -8.75
N GLU A 162 -9.87 10.89 -7.98
CA GLU A 162 -9.89 9.50 -8.47
C GLU A 162 -10.84 8.67 -7.61
N TYR A 163 -11.55 7.75 -8.26
CA TYR A 163 -12.35 6.73 -7.60
C TYR A 163 -12.08 5.38 -8.23
N SER A 164 -12.05 4.34 -7.41
CA SER A 164 -11.93 2.97 -7.88
C SER A 164 -12.81 2.01 -7.12
N PHE A 165 -13.14 0.92 -7.79
CA PHE A 165 -13.86 -0.20 -7.21
C PHE A 165 -13.33 -1.53 -7.78
N GLY A 166 -13.09 -2.50 -6.90
CA GLY A 166 -12.49 -3.77 -7.26
C GLY A 166 -12.88 -4.92 -6.33
N LYS A 167 -12.22 -6.05 -6.51
CA LYS A 167 -12.50 -7.26 -5.73
C LYS A 167 -11.20 -7.97 -5.36
N SER A 168 -11.09 -8.43 -4.12
CA SER A 168 -9.94 -9.19 -3.65
C SER A 168 -9.79 -10.54 -4.37
N THR A 169 -8.57 -11.02 -4.50
CA THR A 169 -8.22 -12.30 -5.13
C THR A 169 -7.53 -13.27 -4.16
N ASP A 170 -7.41 -12.91 -2.90
CA ASP A 170 -6.63 -13.60 -1.88
C ASP A 170 -7.39 -14.68 -1.09
N SER A 171 -8.62 -15.01 -1.46
CA SER A 171 -9.46 -15.96 -0.70
C SER A 171 -8.80 -17.32 -0.45
N LYS A 172 -8.01 -17.82 -1.42
CA LYS A 172 -7.27 -19.08 -1.26
C LYS A 172 -6.12 -18.92 -0.26
N TRP A 173 -5.41 -17.79 -0.33
CA TRP A 173 -4.32 -17.46 0.59
C TRP A 173 -4.85 -17.43 2.03
N LEU A 174 -5.92 -16.69 2.27
CA LEU A 174 -6.55 -16.55 3.59
C LEU A 174 -6.94 -17.92 4.18
N ARG A 175 -7.64 -18.77 3.42
CA ARG A 175 -8.05 -20.10 3.89
C ARG A 175 -6.89 -21.03 4.19
N ASN A 176 -5.77 -20.88 3.49
CA ASN A 176 -4.60 -21.73 3.71
C ASN A 176 -3.77 -21.31 4.92
N HIS A 177 -3.80 -20.03 5.31
CA HIS A 177 -2.93 -19.48 6.35
C HIS A 177 -3.64 -19.26 7.69
N ILE A 178 -4.96 -19.39 7.75
CA ILE A 178 -5.72 -19.14 8.97
C ILE A 178 -5.59 -20.29 9.96
N CYS A 179 -5.49 -19.93 11.25
CA CYS A 179 -5.78 -20.82 12.36
C CYS A 179 -7.09 -20.34 13.04
N SER A 180 -8.15 -21.13 12.93
CA SER A 180 -9.49 -20.77 13.43
C SER A 180 -9.51 -20.48 14.91
N ARG A 181 -8.62 -21.12 15.71
CA ARG A 181 -8.51 -20.89 17.17
C ARG A 181 -8.02 -19.47 17.50
N ASN A 182 -7.29 -18.84 16.59
CA ASN A 182 -6.70 -17.52 16.79
C ASN A 182 -7.51 -16.40 16.14
N ASN A 183 -8.67 -16.71 15.55
CA ASN A 183 -9.47 -15.74 14.81
C ASN A 183 -10.95 -15.83 15.17
N LEU A 184 -11.63 -14.68 15.25
CA LEU A 184 -13.07 -14.61 15.48
C LEU A 184 -13.87 -14.99 14.23
N GLY A 185 -13.36 -14.65 13.06
CA GLY A 185 -14.00 -14.90 11.79
C GLY A 185 -13.05 -14.67 10.63
N LEU A 186 -13.54 -14.94 9.42
CA LEU A 186 -12.83 -14.76 8.17
C LEU A 186 -13.76 -14.23 7.08
N THR A 187 -13.41 -13.13 6.44
CA THR A 187 -14.09 -12.65 5.24
C THR A 187 -13.24 -12.91 4.01
N THR A 188 -13.85 -13.53 3.01
CA THR A 188 -13.21 -13.81 1.72
C THR A 188 -14.00 -13.19 0.57
N GLY A 189 -13.33 -12.88 -0.56
CA GLY A 189 -13.97 -12.30 -1.73
C GLY A 189 -14.59 -10.93 -1.50
N TRP A 190 -14.04 -10.16 -0.57
CA TRP A 190 -14.46 -8.80 -0.27
C TRP A 190 -14.17 -7.86 -1.44
N PHE A 191 -14.95 -6.79 -1.52
CA PHE A 191 -14.74 -5.72 -2.47
C PHE A 191 -13.88 -4.62 -1.88
N TYR A 192 -13.14 -3.93 -2.75
CA TYR A 192 -12.25 -2.84 -2.44
C TYR A 192 -12.69 -1.57 -3.16
N SER A 193 -12.80 -0.48 -2.44
CA SER A 193 -13.02 0.84 -3.00
C SER A 193 -11.88 1.76 -2.55
N TYR A 194 -11.40 2.60 -3.44
CA TYR A 194 -10.43 3.65 -3.12
C TYR A 194 -10.87 4.95 -3.78
N LYS A 195 -10.69 6.03 -3.06
CA LYS A 195 -10.92 7.39 -3.56
C LYS A 195 -9.90 8.34 -3.00
N ARG A 196 -9.58 9.37 -3.78
CA ARG A 196 -8.77 10.50 -3.34
C ARG A 196 -9.29 11.79 -3.95
N PHE A 197 -9.05 12.88 -3.24
CA PHE A 197 -9.38 14.21 -3.69
C PHE A 197 -8.37 15.20 -3.12
N PHE A 198 -7.67 15.92 -4.00
CA PHE A 198 -6.64 16.88 -3.62
C PHE A 198 -6.85 18.22 -4.30
N PHE A 199 -6.52 19.27 -3.56
CA PHE A 199 -6.32 20.61 -4.07
C PHE A 199 -4.83 20.94 -4.06
N ARG A 200 -4.37 21.66 -5.08
CA ARG A 200 -2.99 22.14 -5.17
C ARG A 200 -3.00 23.59 -5.63
N SER A 201 -2.22 24.45 -4.95
CA SER A 201 -1.94 25.80 -5.44
C SER A 201 -1.04 25.75 -6.68
N ASP A 202 -0.93 26.86 -7.40
CA ASP A 202 -0.15 26.93 -8.64
C ASP A 202 1.25 26.30 -8.50
N PRO A 203 1.54 25.20 -9.22
CA PRO A 203 2.85 24.54 -9.16
C PRO A 203 3.97 25.30 -9.89
N ALA A 204 3.65 26.32 -10.68
CA ALA A 204 4.66 27.18 -11.33
C ALA A 204 5.35 28.10 -10.33
N MET A 205 4.67 28.43 -9.24
CA MET A 205 5.25 29.24 -8.17
C MET A 205 6.37 28.49 -7.43
N PRO A 206 7.39 29.18 -6.92
CA PRO A 206 8.45 28.54 -6.13
C PRO A 206 7.90 27.77 -4.92
N PHE A 207 6.89 28.31 -4.24
CA PHE A 207 6.17 27.67 -3.15
C PHE A 207 4.78 27.20 -3.59
N SER A 208 4.46 25.94 -3.33
CA SER A 208 3.12 25.39 -3.58
C SER A 208 2.68 24.45 -2.46
N VAL A 209 1.38 24.40 -2.23
CA VAL A 209 0.76 23.57 -1.20
C VAL A 209 -0.24 22.62 -1.86
N THR A 210 -0.23 21.38 -1.41
CA THR A 210 -1.25 20.37 -1.76
C THR A 210 -1.92 19.93 -0.47
N VAL A 211 -3.25 19.90 -0.47
CA VAL A 211 -4.06 19.40 0.65
C VAL A 211 -5.19 18.55 0.11
N GLY A 212 -5.54 17.51 0.84
CA GLY A 212 -6.66 16.66 0.46
C GLY A 212 -6.80 15.44 1.34
N MET A 213 -7.47 14.45 0.81
CA MET A 213 -7.73 13.21 1.52
C MET A 213 -7.72 12.02 0.58
N GLN A 214 -7.41 10.87 1.17
CA GLN A 214 -7.59 9.55 0.56
C GLN A 214 -8.44 8.70 1.50
N ASN A 215 -9.18 7.76 0.92
CA ASN A 215 -9.93 6.79 1.71
C ASN A 215 -10.13 5.51 0.91
N ALA A 216 -9.92 4.39 1.58
CA ALA A 216 -10.21 3.06 1.06
C ALA A 216 -11.19 2.32 1.96
N VAL A 217 -11.99 1.43 1.37
CA VAL A 217 -13.00 0.66 2.09
C VAL A 217 -12.95 -0.80 1.63
N GLN A 218 -12.90 -1.75 2.58
CA GLN A 218 -13.21 -3.15 2.35
C GLN A 218 -14.69 -3.37 2.67
N ILE A 219 -15.46 -3.95 1.73
CA ILE A 219 -16.91 -4.08 1.87
C ILE A 219 -17.44 -5.37 1.25
N GLY A 220 -18.54 -5.91 1.77
CA GLY A 220 -19.17 -7.12 1.24
C GLY A 220 -18.30 -8.37 1.40
N GLY A 221 -18.62 -9.42 0.66
CA GLY A 221 -17.89 -10.69 0.71
C GLY A 221 -18.61 -11.79 1.48
N ASP A 222 -17.92 -12.89 1.69
CA ASP A 222 -18.43 -14.06 2.41
C ASP A 222 -17.73 -14.16 3.77
N TYR A 223 -18.44 -13.84 4.84
CA TYR A 223 -17.97 -13.92 6.21
C TYR A 223 -18.28 -15.29 6.82
N THR A 224 -17.28 -15.92 7.41
CA THR A 224 -17.41 -17.15 8.17
C THR A 224 -17.04 -16.86 9.64
N TYR A 225 -17.96 -17.13 10.55
CA TYR A 225 -17.72 -16.99 11.98
C TYR A 225 -16.99 -18.23 12.49
N LEU A 226 -15.84 -18.06 13.13
CA LEU A 226 -14.93 -19.15 13.51
C LEU A 226 -14.87 -19.40 15.04
N TYR A 227 -15.48 -18.53 15.84
CA TYR A 227 -15.42 -18.63 17.28
C TYR A 227 -16.26 -19.78 17.83
N TYR A 228 -15.60 -20.78 18.36
CA TYR A 228 -16.23 -22.04 18.83
C TYR A 228 -16.85 -21.98 20.23
N GLY A 229 -16.73 -20.88 20.97
CA GLY A 229 -17.24 -20.79 22.35
C GLY A 229 -18.77 -20.77 22.49
N TYR A 230 -19.52 -20.46 21.44
CA TYR A 230 -20.97 -20.30 21.46
C TYR A 230 -21.69 -20.87 20.23
N VAL A 231 -20.99 -21.41 19.23
CA VAL A 231 -21.61 -21.94 18.00
C VAL A 231 -20.99 -23.28 17.69
N GLU A 232 -21.82 -24.34 17.64
CA GLU A 232 -21.38 -25.70 17.35
C GLU A 232 -20.86 -25.90 15.92
N ASN A 233 -21.20 -24.98 15.00
CA ASN A 233 -20.76 -25.03 13.59
C ASN A 233 -20.38 -23.64 13.08
N PRO A 234 -19.38 -23.51 12.20
CA PRO A 234 -19.07 -22.26 11.54
C PRO A 234 -20.28 -21.73 10.78
N VAL A 235 -20.76 -20.55 11.15
CA VAL A 235 -21.89 -19.91 10.46
C VAL A 235 -21.34 -19.01 9.36
N ALA A 236 -21.67 -19.33 8.12
CA ALA A 236 -21.35 -18.49 6.98
C ALA A 236 -22.45 -17.43 6.79
N LYS A 237 -22.06 -16.17 6.65
CA LYS A 237 -22.95 -15.04 6.38
C LYS A 237 -22.46 -14.30 5.17
N LYS A 238 -23.31 -14.12 4.17
CA LYS A 238 -23.00 -13.26 3.04
C LYS A 238 -23.17 -11.80 3.42
N LEU A 239 -22.10 -11.04 3.39
CA LEU A 239 -22.12 -9.58 3.55
C LEU A 239 -22.57 -8.98 2.20
N LYS A 240 -23.85 -8.62 2.11
CA LYS A 240 -24.46 -8.17 0.84
C LYS A 240 -23.95 -6.78 0.50
N LEU A 241 -23.36 -6.62 -0.69
CA LEU A 241 -23.14 -5.33 -1.31
C LEU A 241 -24.49 -4.84 -1.89
N THR A 242 -25.12 -3.86 -1.26
CA THR A 242 -26.32 -3.19 -1.78
C THR A 242 -25.92 -1.97 -2.58
N PHE A 243 -26.82 -1.45 -3.43
CA PHE A 243 -26.58 -0.19 -4.14
C PHE A 243 -26.35 0.96 -3.15
N LYS A 244 -27.04 0.97 -2.01
CA LYS A 244 -26.86 1.96 -0.95
C LYS A 244 -25.46 1.87 -0.35
N SER A 245 -25.01 0.67 0.05
CA SER A 245 -23.67 0.48 0.60
C SER A 245 -22.56 0.77 -0.43
N PHE A 246 -22.80 0.52 -1.72
CA PHE A 246 -21.91 0.96 -2.79
C PHE A 246 -21.81 2.50 -2.86
N LEU A 247 -22.94 3.23 -2.80
CA LEU A 247 -22.92 4.70 -2.76
C LEU A 247 -22.19 5.25 -1.53
N HIS A 248 -22.27 4.55 -0.38
CA HIS A 248 -21.53 4.92 0.83
C HIS A 248 -20.02 4.78 0.67
N THR A 249 -19.54 3.96 -0.27
CA THR A 249 -18.11 3.94 -0.59
C THR A 249 -17.65 5.19 -1.36
N ILE A 250 -18.57 5.88 -2.05
CA ILE A 250 -18.29 7.13 -2.77
C ILE A 250 -18.41 8.32 -1.82
N ILE A 251 -19.56 8.42 -1.13
CA ILE A 251 -19.84 9.47 -0.15
C ILE A 251 -19.97 8.80 1.21
N PRO A 252 -18.99 8.96 2.11
CA PRO A 252 -19.05 8.37 3.43
C PRO A 252 -20.30 8.82 4.17
N SER A 253 -21.03 7.88 4.73
CA SER A 253 -22.17 8.15 5.59
C SER A 253 -22.22 7.13 6.71
N SER A 254 -22.84 7.49 7.84
CA SER A 254 -23.00 6.59 8.97
C SER A 254 -23.71 5.30 8.54
N GLY A 255 -23.14 4.15 8.93
CA GLY A 255 -23.77 2.85 8.77
C GLY A 255 -25.12 2.77 9.54
N ASN A 256 -26.07 1.98 9.04
CA ASN A 256 -27.38 1.80 9.66
C ASN A 256 -27.47 0.57 10.57
N ALA A 257 -26.35 0.04 11.10
CA ALA A 257 -26.40 -1.12 11.98
C ALA A 257 -26.75 -0.69 13.40
N PRO A 258 -27.91 -1.06 13.94
CA PRO A 258 -28.26 -0.79 15.33
C PRO A 258 -27.24 -1.51 16.25
N GLY A 259 -26.57 -0.78 17.11
CA GLY A 259 -25.66 -1.29 18.11
C GLY A 259 -24.19 -1.42 17.69
N ASN A 260 -23.84 -1.10 16.45
CA ASN A 260 -22.46 -0.98 16.04
C ASN A 260 -22.11 0.50 15.85
N ALA A 261 -21.07 0.95 16.54
CA ALA A 261 -20.50 2.28 16.41
C ALA A 261 -19.74 2.49 15.09
N GLU A 262 -20.03 1.71 14.07
CA GLU A 262 -19.43 1.80 12.77
C GLU A 262 -20.04 2.96 11.99
N TYR A 263 -19.28 4.03 11.87
CA TYR A 263 -19.65 5.19 11.07
C TYR A 263 -19.71 4.92 9.56
N TYR A 264 -19.24 3.72 9.15
CA TYR A 264 -19.18 3.31 7.74
C TYR A 264 -19.62 1.85 7.57
N ASP A 265 -20.23 1.57 6.43
CA ASP A 265 -20.42 0.20 5.98
C ASP A 265 -19.05 -0.38 5.56
N GLY A 266 -18.54 -1.39 6.27
CA GLY A 266 -17.28 -2.06 5.97
C GLY A 266 -16.09 -1.60 6.82
N ASN A 267 -14.88 -1.91 6.40
CA ASN A 267 -13.62 -1.46 7.02
C ASN A 267 -13.10 -0.25 6.25
N SER A 268 -13.12 0.93 6.86
CA SER A 268 -12.71 2.19 6.24
C SER A 268 -11.34 2.60 6.76
N ILE A 269 -10.42 2.90 5.85
CA ILE A 269 -9.08 3.41 6.13
C ILE A 269 -8.88 4.69 5.34
N GLY A 270 -8.42 5.75 5.96
CA GLY A 270 -8.20 7.00 5.24
C GLY A 270 -7.09 7.85 5.84
N SER A 271 -6.76 8.91 5.13
CA SER A 271 -5.85 9.94 5.60
C SER A 271 -6.25 11.33 5.10
N TRP A 272 -5.94 12.33 5.92
CA TRP A 272 -5.76 13.70 5.47
C TRP A 272 -4.30 13.90 5.12
N ASP A 273 -4.04 14.53 3.97
CA ASP A 273 -2.70 14.72 3.44
C ASP A 273 -2.41 16.20 3.21
N PHE A 274 -1.28 16.64 3.71
CA PHE A 274 -0.75 17.99 3.54
C PHE A 274 0.67 17.89 3.00
N LEU A 275 0.96 18.64 1.95
CA LEU A 275 2.29 18.72 1.36
C LEU A 275 2.59 20.16 0.97
N ALA A 276 3.68 20.69 1.51
CA ALA A 276 4.29 21.94 1.10
C ALA A 276 5.53 21.66 0.25
N ARG A 277 5.65 22.31 -0.89
CA ARG A 277 6.79 22.17 -1.80
C ARG A 277 7.43 23.52 -2.03
N TYR A 278 8.76 23.58 -1.93
CA TYR A 278 9.55 24.74 -2.30
C TYR A 278 10.58 24.35 -3.37
N ARG A 279 10.56 25.04 -4.50
CA ARG A 279 11.55 24.90 -5.56
C ARG A 279 12.65 25.92 -5.36
N LEU A 280 13.88 25.42 -5.23
CA LEU A 280 15.09 26.23 -5.09
C LEU A 280 15.46 26.88 -6.44
N PRO A 281 16.22 27.99 -6.42
CA PRO A 281 16.74 28.59 -7.65
C PRO A 281 17.63 27.66 -8.49
N SER A 282 18.25 26.65 -7.86
CA SER A 282 19.01 25.58 -8.53
C SER A 282 18.14 24.62 -9.36
N GLY A 283 16.82 24.66 -9.20
CA GLY A 283 15.87 23.66 -9.74
C GLY A 283 15.56 22.51 -8.80
N ASP A 284 16.33 22.33 -7.74
CA ASP A 284 16.09 21.33 -6.70
C ASP A 284 14.79 21.61 -5.96
N CYS A 285 14.25 20.59 -5.31
CA CYS A 285 12.97 20.68 -4.63
C CYS A 285 13.07 20.18 -3.19
N ILE A 286 12.50 20.94 -2.27
CA ILE A 286 12.27 20.52 -0.88
C ILE A 286 10.77 20.35 -0.70
N LYS A 287 10.34 19.23 -0.13
CA LYS A 287 8.96 18.99 0.30
C LYS A 287 8.93 18.74 1.79
N ALA A 288 7.91 19.28 2.44
CA ALA A 288 7.52 18.88 3.78
C ALA A 288 6.08 18.34 3.69
N TYR A 289 5.82 17.20 4.29
CA TYR A 289 4.50 16.59 4.22
C TYR A 289 4.06 15.99 5.54
N PHE A 290 2.77 15.86 5.65
CA PHE A 290 2.11 15.31 6.81
C PHE A 290 0.88 14.51 6.37
N GLN A 291 0.80 13.24 6.77
CA GLN A 291 -0.32 12.34 6.51
C GLN A 291 -0.96 11.94 7.83
N PHE A 292 -2.22 12.34 8.05
CA PHE A 292 -3.00 11.98 9.24
C PHE A 292 -3.87 10.76 8.96
N PRO A 293 -3.71 9.63 9.64
CA PRO A 293 -4.60 8.50 9.51
C PRO A 293 -5.99 8.78 10.13
N PHE A 294 -7.02 8.10 9.60
CA PHE A 294 -8.32 7.95 10.21
C PHE A 294 -8.99 6.65 9.77
N GLU A 295 -9.84 6.10 10.62
CA GLU A 295 -10.71 4.96 10.29
C GLU A 295 -12.17 5.34 10.39
N ASP A 296 -12.54 6.22 11.31
CA ASP A 296 -13.90 6.69 11.54
C ASP A 296 -13.97 8.19 11.84
N GLY A 297 -15.12 8.63 12.38
CA GLY A 297 -15.36 10.03 12.72
C GLY A 297 -14.42 10.59 13.78
N SER A 298 -13.87 9.76 14.67
CA SER A 298 -12.91 10.19 15.70
C SER A 298 -11.58 10.62 15.08
N GLY A 299 -11.04 9.81 14.16
CA GLY A 299 -9.84 10.14 13.42
C GLY A 299 -10.05 11.30 12.45
N ILE A 300 -11.19 11.35 11.73
CA ILE A 300 -11.58 12.49 10.86
C ILE A 300 -11.61 13.79 11.67
N GLY A 301 -12.19 13.75 12.89
CA GLY A 301 -12.26 14.87 13.82
C GLY A 301 -10.94 15.17 14.54
N LYS A 302 -9.87 14.47 14.22
CA LYS A 302 -8.52 14.65 14.78
C LYS A 302 -8.42 14.38 16.29
N LEU A 303 -9.19 13.42 16.79
CA LEU A 303 -9.09 12.96 18.18
C LEU A 303 -7.90 12.00 18.41
N ASN A 304 -7.22 11.57 17.34
CA ASN A 304 -6.03 10.71 17.37
C ASN A 304 -4.72 11.49 17.66
N GLY A 305 -4.82 12.70 18.20
CA GLY A 305 -3.67 13.47 18.68
C GLY A 305 -2.67 13.81 17.57
N PHE A 306 -1.42 13.39 17.76
CA PHE A 306 -0.34 13.60 16.80
C PHE A 306 -0.06 12.40 15.91
N ASP A 307 -0.97 11.42 15.84
CA ASP A 307 -0.76 10.30 14.93
C ASP A 307 -0.59 10.79 13.50
N GLY A 308 0.39 10.22 12.81
CA GLY A 308 0.68 10.55 11.43
C GLY A 308 2.08 10.19 10.98
N VAL A 309 2.32 10.46 9.71
CA VAL A 309 3.63 10.43 9.06
C VAL A 309 4.05 11.88 8.80
N TYR A 310 5.18 12.29 9.33
CA TYR A 310 5.78 13.61 9.16
C TYR A 310 7.06 13.45 8.38
N GLY A 311 7.14 14.04 7.19
CA GLY A 311 8.28 13.85 6.32
C GLY A 311 8.86 15.14 5.76
N ILE A 312 10.17 15.10 5.53
CA ILE A 312 10.91 16.09 4.74
C ILE A 312 11.63 15.34 3.62
N GLU A 313 11.48 15.80 2.39
CA GLU A 313 12.11 15.26 1.20
C GLU A 313 12.93 16.33 0.49
N TYR A 314 14.14 15.98 0.11
CA TYR A 314 14.94 16.69 -0.89
C TYR A 314 14.98 15.88 -2.17
N SER A 315 14.82 16.53 -3.32
CA SER A 315 14.97 15.90 -4.63
C SER A 315 15.66 16.84 -5.63
N SER A 316 16.57 16.28 -6.41
CA SER A 316 17.27 16.93 -7.51
C SER A 316 17.14 16.08 -8.77
N GLU A 317 16.98 16.75 -9.92
CA GLU A 317 17.02 16.09 -11.24
C GLU A 317 18.47 15.86 -11.71
N SER A 318 19.44 16.42 -11.04
CA SER A 318 20.85 16.30 -11.39
C SER A 318 21.41 14.92 -11.01
N HIS A 319 22.24 14.34 -11.90
CA HIS A 319 22.99 13.12 -11.63
C HIS A 319 24.19 13.39 -10.73
N GLN A 320 23.93 13.50 -9.44
CA GLN A 320 24.96 13.80 -8.42
C GLN A 320 24.96 12.73 -7.32
N ALA A 321 25.99 12.79 -6.47
CA ALA A 321 26.16 11.80 -5.40
C ALA A 321 24.96 11.70 -4.46
N VAL A 322 24.25 12.82 -4.22
CA VAL A 322 22.98 12.86 -3.49
C VAL A 322 21.95 13.55 -4.37
N SER A 323 21.01 12.78 -4.94
CA SER A 323 19.91 13.29 -5.77
C SER A 323 18.55 13.18 -5.09
N GLY A 324 18.46 12.47 -3.98
CA GLY A 324 17.24 12.35 -3.18
C GLY A 324 17.54 11.99 -1.75
N ALA A 325 16.83 12.61 -0.82
CA ALA A 325 16.86 12.26 0.60
C ALA A 325 15.48 12.42 1.22
N VAL A 326 15.08 11.50 2.09
CA VAL A 326 13.83 11.55 2.86
C VAL A 326 14.14 11.28 4.32
N LEU A 327 13.54 12.05 5.20
CA LEU A 327 13.50 11.79 6.64
C LEU A 327 12.05 11.82 7.10
N GLU A 328 11.61 10.76 7.76
CA GLU A 328 10.25 10.63 8.28
C GLU A 328 10.27 10.29 9.77
N TYR A 329 9.35 10.89 10.50
CA TYR A 329 8.90 10.47 11.82
C TYR A 329 7.49 9.92 11.70
N ILE A 330 7.27 8.72 12.19
CA ILE A 330 6.00 8.01 12.12
C ILE A 330 5.51 7.76 13.55
N ASP A 331 4.27 8.14 13.83
CA ASP A 331 3.63 7.88 15.12
C ASP A 331 2.19 7.42 14.90
N PHE A 332 1.87 6.20 15.32
CA PHE A 332 0.54 5.60 15.28
C PHE A 332 0.12 5.06 16.64
N ARG A 333 0.53 5.73 17.72
CA ARG A 333 0.33 5.22 19.09
C ARG A 333 -0.99 5.61 19.72
N ASN A 334 -1.56 6.76 19.34
CA ASN A 334 -2.74 7.32 19.99
C ASN A 334 -4.01 6.56 19.56
N GLN A 335 -4.23 6.44 18.24
CA GLN A 335 -5.38 5.74 17.65
C GLN A 335 -6.70 6.19 18.27
N SER A 336 -6.91 7.52 18.38
CA SER A 336 -8.05 8.18 19.00
C SER A 336 -8.22 7.94 20.50
N GLY A 337 -7.16 7.43 21.16
CA GLY A 337 -7.14 7.18 22.61
C GLY A 337 -8.10 6.09 23.06
N PRO A 338 -8.48 6.07 24.33
CA PRO A 338 -9.46 5.12 24.85
C PRO A 338 -10.86 5.37 24.26
N MET A 339 -11.70 4.35 24.32
CA MET A 339 -13.09 4.46 23.91
C MET A 339 -13.84 5.50 24.76
N HIS A 340 -14.50 6.44 24.11
CA HIS A 340 -15.32 7.47 24.74
C HIS A 340 -16.79 7.30 24.35
N TYR A 341 -17.68 7.44 25.32
CA TYR A 341 -19.12 7.46 25.11
C TYR A 341 -19.62 8.90 25.34
N ALA A 342 -20.37 9.47 24.41
CA ALA A 342 -20.99 10.75 24.66
C ALA A 342 -22.14 10.62 25.68
N ALA A 343 -22.31 11.64 26.52
CA ALA A 343 -23.37 11.65 27.51
C ALA A 343 -24.76 11.55 26.83
N GLY A 344 -25.59 10.63 27.32
CA GLY A 344 -26.92 10.34 26.79
C GLY A 344 -27.04 9.22 25.77
N MET A 345 -25.93 8.58 25.37
CA MET A 345 -25.91 7.53 24.35
C MET A 345 -25.99 6.12 24.87
N VAL A 346 -25.93 5.91 26.17
CA VAL A 346 -26.06 4.60 26.83
C VAL A 346 -27.50 4.11 26.85
N THR A 347 -28.46 4.96 26.53
CA THR A 347 -29.85 4.57 26.45
C THR A 347 -30.22 4.17 25.05
N GLY A 348 -30.10 2.95 24.68
CA GLY A 348 -30.58 2.21 23.52
C GLY A 348 -31.55 2.86 22.50
N ALA A 349 -31.82 4.12 22.66
CA ALA A 349 -32.63 4.92 21.78
C ALA A 349 -31.78 5.34 20.59
N ALA A 350 -32.08 4.74 19.49
CA ALA A 350 -31.63 5.18 18.19
C ALA A 350 -30.13 5.37 18.09
N GLY A 351 -29.43 4.41 18.54
CA GLY A 351 -28.15 4.00 18.03
C GLY A 351 -27.31 4.92 17.20
N LEU A 352 -27.24 6.07 17.54
CA LEU A 352 -26.27 6.95 16.96
C LEU A 352 -25.01 6.67 17.72
N GLY A 353 -24.35 5.63 17.29
CA GLY A 353 -23.07 5.24 17.70
C GLY A 353 -22.17 6.40 17.95
N SER A 354 -21.97 6.65 19.15
CA SER A 354 -21.25 7.80 19.60
C SER A 354 -20.20 7.35 20.58
N ALA A 355 -19.82 6.09 20.49
CA ALA A 355 -18.52 5.65 20.93
C ALA A 355 -17.51 6.17 19.91
N THR A 356 -16.55 6.93 20.39
CA THR A 356 -15.39 7.42 19.63
C THR A 356 -14.12 6.96 20.31
N GLY A 357 -13.02 6.95 19.60
CA GLY A 357 -11.76 6.48 20.13
C GLY A 357 -11.57 4.98 19.94
N ALA A 358 -10.43 4.47 20.42
CA ALA A 358 -10.01 3.09 20.27
C ALA A 358 -10.02 2.60 18.81
N ASP A 359 -9.60 3.47 17.86
CA ASP A 359 -9.27 3.05 16.51
C ASP A 359 -8.23 1.92 16.61
N ASP A 360 -8.27 0.99 15.67
CA ASP A 360 -7.34 -0.14 15.62
C ASP A 360 -6.81 -0.26 14.19
N TYR A 361 -5.91 0.68 13.81
CA TYR A 361 -5.47 0.90 12.44
C TYR A 361 -5.17 -0.40 11.70
N TYR A 362 -5.82 -0.57 10.54
CA TYR A 362 -5.78 -1.74 9.66
C TYR A 362 -6.50 -2.98 10.19
N ASN A 363 -7.13 -2.95 11.36
CA ASN A 363 -7.92 -4.06 11.89
C ASN A 363 -9.41 -3.80 11.81
N ASN A 364 -10.16 -4.86 11.62
CA ASN A 364 -11.63 -4.82 11.67
C ASN A 364 -12.17 -6.17 12.14
N PHE A 365 -13.29 -6.18 12.86
CA PHE A 365 -13.88 -7.42 13.36
C PHE A 365 -14.36 -8.35 12.25
N GLN A 366 -14.84 -7.80 11.11
CA GLN A 366 -15.36 -8.58 10.00
C GLN A 366 -14.28 -8.87 8.95
N TYR A 367 -13.44 -7.88 8.63
CA TYR A 367 -12.50 -7.94 7.49
C TYR A 367 -11.08 -8.35 7.88
N ASN A 368 -10.84 -8.64 9.18
CA ASN A 368 -9.51 -8.95 9.70
C ASN A 368 -8.53 -7.79 9.51
N GLY A 369 -7.37 -8.03 8.89
CA GLY A 369 -6.40 -7.00 8.59
C GLY A 369 -6.65 -6.34 7.22
N TYR A 370 -6.26 -5.07 7.09
CA TYR A 370 -6.24 -4.34 5.83
C TYR A 370 -5.07 -4.79 4.95
N MET A 371 -5.25 -5.93 4.30
CA MET A 371 -4.21 -6.64 3.58
C MET A 371 -4.72 -7.32 2.31
N HIS A 372 -3.80 -7.66 1.40
CA HIS A 372 -4.06 -8.51 0.25
C HIS A 372 -2.90 -9.50 0.07
N HIS A 373 -3.19 -10.80 -0.02
CA HIS A 373 -2.21 -11.90 0.04
C HIS A 373 -1.22 -11.78 1.22
N GLY A 374 -1.72 -11.38 2.39
CA GLY A 374 -0.95 -11.27 3.63
C GLY A 374 -0.08 -10.04 3.78
N MET A 375 0.05 -9.21 2.74
CA MET A 375 0.77 -7.93 2.78
C MET A 375 -0.20 -6.78 2.99
N ALA A 376 0.13 -5.83 3.86
CA ALA A 376 -0.66 -4.62 4.07
C ALA A 376 -0.80 -3.83 2.76
N ILE A 377 -2.02 -3.37 2.47
CA ILE A 377 -2.31 -2.60 1.24
C ILE A 377 -1.68 -1.21 1.33
N GLY A 378 -1.66 -0.64 2.53
CA GLY A 378 -1.03 0.65 2.83
C GLY A 378 0.42 0.52 3.28
N SER A 379 0.77 1.23 4.35
CA SER A 379 2.15 1.37 4.83
C SER A 379 2.76 0.05 5.29
N PRO A 380 3.91 -0.35 4.76
CA PRO A 380 4.66 -1.48 5.26
C PRO A 380 5.28 -1.23 6.63
N PHE A 381 5.28 0.01 7.13
CA PHE A 381 5.76 0.34 8.46
C PHE A 381 4.98 -0.37 9.56
N ILE A 382 3.68 -0.65 9.31
CA ILE A 382 2.84 -1.55 10.08
C ILE A 382 3.11 -2.99 9.62
N LYS A 383 3.44 -3.87 10.57
CA LYS A 383 3.80 -5.26 10.29
C LYS A 383 2.66 -6.04 9.65
N SER A 384 2.88 -6.55 8.44
CA SER A 384 1.90 -7.30 7.66
C SER A 384 1.59 -8.68 8.28
N THR A 385 0.40 -9.20 8.01
CA THR A 385 -0.07 -10.48 8.60
C THR A 385 0.64 -11.71 8.05
N ILE A 386 1.31 -11.62 6.90
CA ILE A 386 2.14 -12.71 6.39
C ILE A 386 3.21 -13.15 7.41
N TYR A 387 3.63 -12.25 8.30
CA TYR A 387 4.62 -12.53 9.36
C TYR A 387 3.99 -13.17 10.62
N ASN A 388 2.67 -13.37 10.67
CA ASN A 388 1.98 -14.02 11.78
C ASN A 388 1.94 -15.53 11.53
N THR A 389 3.00 -16.23 11.92
CA THR A 389 3.14 -17.68 11.70
C THR A 389 2.20 -18.53 12.59
N ASP A 390 1.51 -17.91 13.54
CA ASP A 390 0.46 -18.50 14.38
C ASP A 390 -0.92 -18.53 13.67
N GLY A 391 -1.01 -18.08 12.44
CA GLY A 391 -2.24 -18.04 11.64
C GLY A 391 -3.25 -16.98 12.11
N TYR A 392 -2.80 -15.95 12.84
CA TYR A 392 -3.60 -14.78 13.20
C TYR A 392 -3.73 -13.84 12.02
N MET A 393 -4.97 -13.56 11.59
CA MET A 393 -5.27 -12.83 10.35
C MET A 393 -5.48 -11.32 10.55
N ARG A 394 -5.19 -10.79 11.73
CA ARG A 394 -5.22 -9.35 12.02
C ARG A 394 -3.81 -8.82 12.23
N ILE A 395 -3.66 -7.51 12.13
CA ILE A 395 -2.41 -6.83 12.47
C ILE A 395 -2.19 -6.92 13.98
N ALA A 396 -1.05 -7.45 14.38
CA ALA A 396 -0.69 -7.61 15.79
C ALA A 396 0.10 -6.41 16.36
N ASP A 397 0.62 -5.55 15.48
CA ASP A 397 1.56 -4.49 15.82
C ASP A 397 1.24 -3.23 14.98
N ASN A 398 0.19 -2.48 15.34
CA ASN A 398 -0.18 -1.23 14.68
C ASN A 398 0.04 0.02 15.56
N ARG A 399 0.13 -0.14 16.90
CA ARG A 399 0.58 0.96 17.76
C ARG A 399 2.08 1.09 17.72
N ILE A 400 2.55 1.75 16.66
CA ILE A 400 3.98 1.81 16.31
C ILE A 400 4.47 3.25 16.26
N VAL A 401 5.72 3.48 16.64
CA VAL A 401 6.42 4.74 16.48
C VAL A 401 7.83 4.48 15.99
N GLY A 402 8.34 5.38 15.17
CA GLY A 402 9.71 5.24 14.68
C GLY A 402 10.14 6.33 13.71
N PHE A 403 11.31 6.08 13.13
CA PHE A 403 11.94 6.94 12.15
C PHE A 403 12.28 6.15 10.90
N HIS A 404 12.21 6.82 9.78
CA HIS A 404 12.66 6.30 8.51
C HIS A 404 13.55 7.32 7.82
N PHE A 405 14.63 6.83 7.21
CA PHE A 405 15.56 7.62 6.41
C PHE A 405 15.81 6.91 5.09
N GLY A 406 15.72 7.66 4.00
CA GLY A 406 16.04 7.22 2.65
C GLY A 406 17.02 8.16 1.98
N LEU A 407 18.00 7.60 1.29
CA LEU A 407 19.00 8.33 0.52
C LEU A 407 19.18 7.69 -0.84
N SER A 408 19.32 8.49 -1.89
CA SER A 408 19.66 8.02 -3.24
C SER A 408 20.55 9.00 -3.97
N GLY A 409 21.29 8.48 -4.96
CA GLY A 409 22.14 9.28 -5.80
C GLY A 409 22.79 8.43 -6.88
N TYR A 410 23.79 9.01 -7.53
CA TYR A 410 24.53 8.41 -8.62
C TYR A 410 26.00 8.30 -8.29
N LEU A 411 26.56 7.11 -8.43
CA LEU A 411 28.00 6.85 -8.35
C LEU A 411 28.68 7.09 -9.71
N SER A 412 27.91 6.93 -10.78
CA SER A 412 28.29 7.26 -12.15
C SER A 412 27.04 7.46 -13.00
N GLN A 413 27.19 7.80 -14.28
CA GLN A 413 26.04 7.94 -15.19
C GLN A 413 25.24 6.64 -15.36
N LYS A 414 25.86 5.47 -15.17
CA LYS A 414 25.24 4.15 -15.29
C LYS A 414 24.90 3.49 -13.96
N VAL A 415 25.40 4.00 -12.85
CA VAL A 415 25.23 3.38 -11.54
C VAL A 415 24.55 4.33 -10.59
N ASP A 416 23.31 3.99 -10.20
CA ASP A 416 22.59 4.65 -9.12
C ASP A 416 22.56 3.74 -7.87
N TYR A 417 22.43 4.37 -6.72
CA TYR A 417 22.34 3.68 -5.45
C TYR A 417 21.14 4.18 -4.63
N ARG A 418 20.72 3.35 -3.67
CA ARG A 418 19.74 3.68 -2.65
C ARG A 418 20.15 3.07 -1.31
N ALA A 419 20.03 3.86 -0.25
CA ALA A 419 20.19 3.40 1.12
C ALA A 419 18.93 3.73 1.91
N LEU A 420 18.40 2.77 2.66
CA LEU A 420 17.24 2.95 3.53
C LEU A 420 17.57 2.48 4.94
N PHE A 421 17.00 3.19 5.92
CA PHE A 421 17.11 2.86 7.34
C PHE A 421 15.76 3.09 8.02
N SER A 422 15.34 2.19 8.90
CA SER A 422 14.20 2.41 9.80
C SER A 422 14.52 1.88 11.20
N TYR A 423 14.05 2.61 12.19
CA TYR A 423 13.90 2.15 13.55
C TYR A 423 12.43 2.19 13.95
N ARG A 424 11.92 1.11 14.50
CA ARG A 424 10.52 0.94 14.90
C ARG A 424 10.42 0.43 16.32
N ARG A 425 9.38 0.90 17.01
CA ARG A 425 8.97 0.40 18.31
C ARG A 425 7.46 0.18 18.32
N SER A 426 7.03 -1.04 18.55
CA SER A 426 5.62 -1.42 18.66
C SER A 426 5.21 -1.61 20.12
N LEU A 427 3.96 -1.26 20.39
CA LEU A 427 3.25 -1.46 21.67
C LEU A 427 2.09 -2.45 21.52
N GLY A 428 2.04 -3.22 20.41
CA GLY A 428 0.91 -4.10 20.08
C GLY A 428 -0.21 -3.34 19.37
N THR A 429 -1.44 -3.57 19.79
CA THR A 429 -2.65 -2.87 19.32
C THR A 429 -3.37 -2.19 20.49
N PRO A 430 -4.34 -1.30 20.27
CA PRO A 430 -5.17 -0.75 21.35
C PRO A 430 -5.96 -1.82 22.12
N ILE A 431 -6.41 -2.87 21.41
CA ILE A 431 -7.25 -3.95 21.97
C ILE A 431 -6.38 -5.03 22.61
N VAL A 432 -5.21 -5.34 22.02
CA VAL A 432 -4.25 -6.34 22.52
C VAL A 432 -2.88 -5.68 22.66
N PRO A 433 -2.65 -4.95 23.76
CA PRO A 433 -1.34 -4.34 24.01
C PRO A 433 -0.25 -5.41 24.15
N ALA A 434 0.93 -5.11 23.63
CA ALA A 434 2.08 -6.00 23.79
C ALA A 434 2.52 -6.04 25.26
N VAL A 435 2.78 -7.23 25.81
CA VAL A 435 3.32 -7.43 27.17
C VAL A 435 4.69 -6.76 27.28
N GLU A 436 5.51 -6.92 26.25
CA GLU A 436 6.82 -6.29 26.14
C GLU A 436 6.89 -5.46 24.85
N ARG A 437 7.65 -4.37 24.90
CA ARG A 437 7.89 -3.51 23.72
C ARG A 437 8.69 -4.29 22.70
N ARG A 438 8.20 -4.33 21.47
CA ARG A 438 8.91 -4.92 20.35
C ARG A 438 9.63 -3.82 19.59
N THR A 439 10.89 -4.02 19.32
CA THR A 439 11.71 -3.07 18.54
C THR A 439 12.28 -3.73 17.31
N ASP A 440 12.62 -2.93 16.31
CA ASP A 440 13.28 -3.40 15.12
C ASP A 440 14.08 -2.30 14.45
N THR A 441 15.25 -2.67 13.96
CA THR A 441 16.10 -1.86 13.10
C THR A 441 16.24 -2.55 11.77
N SER A 442 15.88 -1.86 10.68
CA SER A 442 16.01 -2.39 9.32
C SER A 442 16.90 -1.50 8.47
N MET A 443 17.74 -2.11 7.64
CA MET A 443 18.62 -1.39 6.70
C MET A 443 18.60 -2.04 5.32
N LEU A 444 18.79 -1.22 4.29
CA LEU A 444 18.99 -1.62 2.89
C LEU A 444 20.13 -0.82 2.28
N LEU A 445 20.98 -1.53 1.55
CA LEU A 445 21.84 -0.95 0.51
C LEU A 445 21.49 -1.58 -0.83
N GLU A 446 21.22 -0.75 -1.83
CA GLU A 446 20.87 -1.16 -3.19
C GLU A 446 21.72 -0.40 -4.19
N ALA A 447 22.18 -1.09 -5.22
CA ALA A 447 22.85 -0.51 -6.37
C ALA A 447 22.22 -1.05 -7.67
N ASN A 448 22.01 -0.17 -8.63
CA ASN A 448 21.54 -0.50 -9.97
C ASN A 448 22.60 -0.09 -10.98
N CYS A 449 22.99 -1.01 -11.84
CA CYS A 449 23.86 -0.74 -12.97
C CYS A 449 23.09 -0.96 -14.26
N ARG A 450 23.02 0.08 -15.11
CA ARG A 450 22.28 0.05 -16.38
C ARG A 450 23.24 -0.15 -17.54
N ASP A 451 22.75 -0.78 -18.61
CA ASP A 451 23.48 -1.00 -19.88
C ASP A 451 24.88 -1.59 -19.67
N ILE A 452 24.93 -2.72 -18.92
CA ILE A 452 26.20 -3.29 -18.44
C ILE A 452 27.05 -3.76 -19.63
N PHE A 453 26.56 -4.66 -20.46
CA PHE A 453 27.27 -5.20 -21.62
C PHE A 453 26.60 -4.81 -22.93
N THR A 454 25.30 -4.57 -22.88
CA THR A 454 24.47 -4.18 -24.01
C THR A 454 23.37 -3.24 -23.51
N SER A 455 22.85 -2.42 -24.42
CA SER A 455 21.70 -1.57 -24.13
C SER A 455 20.50 -2.40 -23.66
N GLY A 456 19.83 -1.95 -22.62
CA GLY A 456 18.68 -2.60 -22.02
C GLY A 456 18.99 -3.68 -20.98
N LEU A 457 20.24 -4.15 -20.84
CA LEU A 457 20.62 -5.10 -19.80
C LEU A 457 21.03 -4.36 -18.51
N SER A 458 20.35 -4.63 -17.42
CA SER A 458 20.61 -4.03 -16.12
C SER A 458 20.81 -5.07 -15.02
N LEU A 459 21.61 -4.71 -14.04
CA LEU A 459 21.86 -5.48 -12.81
C LEU A 459 21.39 -4.66 -11.61
N ASN A 460 20.62 -5.29 -10.75
CA ASN A 460 20.24 -4.77 -9.44
C ASN A 460 20.83 -5.66 -8.36
N ALA A 461 21.49 -5.07 -7.37
CA ALA A 461 22.00 -5.77 -6.21
C ALA A 461 21.49 -5.11 -4.95
N LYS A 462 21.00 -5.92 -4.01
CA LYS A 462 20.49 -5.46 -2.70
C LYS A 462 21.11 -6.30 -1.59
N ILE A 463 21.45 -5.63 -0.49
CA ILE A 463 21.79 -6.26 0.78
C ILE A 463 20.90 -5.61 1.84
N ALA A 464 20.21 -6.41 2.62
CA ALA A 464 19.31 -5.92 3.67
C ALA A 464 19.43 -6.76 4.93
N PHE A 465 19.18 -6.13 6.08
CA PHE A 465 19.10 -6.83 7.35
C PHE A 465 18.07 -6.17 8.28
N ASP A 466 17.51 -6.99 9.15
CA ASP A 466 16.67 -6.59 10.27
C ASP A 466 17.29 -7.10 11.55
N SER A 467 17.18 -6.35 12.63
CA SER A 467 17.57 -6.78 13.97
C SER A 467 16.59 -6.27 14.99
N GLY A 468 16.00 -7.19 15.75
CA GLY A 468 15.04 -6.87 16.79
C GLY A 468 14.01 -7.97 17.06
N THR A 469 12.99 -7.60 17.83
CA THR A 469 11.93 -8.53 18.26
C THR A 469 10.64 -8.43 17.45
N LEU A 470 10.53 -7.44 16.53
CA LEU A 470 9.34 -7.25 15.71
C LEU A 470 9.36 -8.11 14.44
N TYR A 471 10.47 -8.10 13.69
CA TYR A 471 10.68 -8.92 12.49
C TYR A 471 11.68 -10.06 12.72
N GLY A 472 12.42 -10.03 13.84
CA GLY A 472 13.52 -10.95 14.12
C GLY A 472 14.84 -10.50 13.47
N ASP A 473 15.87 -11.31 13.67
CA ASP A 473 17.20 -11.07 13.09
C ASP A 473 17.27 -11.73 11.71
N ASN A 474 17.01 -10.95 10.65
CA ASN A 474 17.06 -11.41 9.28
C ASN A 474 18.24 -10.77 8.53
N PHE A 475 18.83 -11.50 7.64
CA PHE A 475 19.82 -11.01 6.68
C PHE A 475 19.48 -11.57 5.30
N GLY A 476 19.60 -10.76 4.26
CA GLY A 476 19.37 -11.22 2.90
C GLY A 476 20.08 -10.38 1.86
N ALA A 477 20.44 -11.06 0.78
CA ALA A 477 20.95 -10.45 -0.43
C ALA A 477 20.04 -10.82 -1.61
N MET A 478 19.80 -9.88 -2.52
CA MET A 478 19.04 -10.09 -3.73
C MET A 478 19.88 -9.62 -4.92
N ILE A 479 19.86 -10.42 -5.97
CA ILE A 479 20.43 -10.05 -7.27
C ILE A 479 19.31 -10.16 -8.30
N GLY A 480 19.12 -9.09 -9.07
CA GLY A 480 18.21 -9.01 -10.20
C GLY A 480 18.97 -8.72 -11.49
N ILE A 481 18.75 -9.53 -12.51
CA ILE A 481 19.22 -9.26 -13.87
C ILE A 481 17.97 -9.02 -14.70
N ASN A 482 17.88 -7.88 -15.39
CA ASN A 482 16.74 -7.53 -16.20
C ASN A 482 17.19 -7.07 -17.58
N TYR A 483 16.53 -7.59 -18.61
CA TYR A 483 16.66 -7.12 -19.99
C TYR A 483 15.35 -6.44 -20.40
N SER A 484 15.43 -5.24 -20.87
CA SER A 484 14.29 -4.46 -21.36
C SER A 484 14.55 -3.91 -22.76
N GLY A 485 13.51 -3.80 -23.54
CA GLY A 485 13.57 -3.27 -24.87
C GLY A 485 12.23 -2.71 -25.33
N ASN A 486 12.23 -2.16 -26.53
CA ASN A 486 11.06 -1.58 -27.16
C ASN A 486 10.87 -2.17 -28.55
N LEU A 487 9.63 -2.51 -28.89
CA LEU A 487 9.20 -2.93 -30.21
C LEU A 487 8.22 -1.87 -30.74
N SER A 488 8.55 -1.25 -31.86
CA SER A 488 7.70 -0.25 -32.50
C SER A 488 7.05 -0.83 -33.76
N PHE A 489 5.72 -0.77 -33.82
CA PHE A 489 4.92 -1.26 -34.92
C PHE A 489 4.19 -0.10 -35.60
N GLY A 490 4.19 -0.10 -36.92
CA GLY A 490 3.57 0.91 -37.78
C GLY A 490 4.61 1.71 -38.53
N LYS A 491 4.35 1.89 -39.83
CA LYS A 491 5.05 2.82 -40.70
C LYS A 491 4.33 4.15 -40.75
#